data_5b6f6a81889694f5ee6ecc3c3e844e47
#
_entry.id   5b6f6a81889694f5ee6ecc3c3e844e47
#
_cell.length_a   1.000
_cell.length_b   1.000
_cell.length_c   1.000
_cell.angle_alpha   90.00
_cell.angle_beta   90.00
_cell.angle_gamma   90.00
#
_symmetry.space_group_name_H-M   'P 1'
#
loop_
_entity.id
_entity.type
_entity.pdbx_description
1 polymer ?
#
loop_
_entity_poly.entity_id
_entity_poly.type
_entity_poly.pdbx_seq_one_letter_code
_entity_poly.pdbx_strand_id
1 'polypeptide(L)'
;MKYTFCNILALLISFQLSAQQDTISVRKTAQLRLVQYLKNGKITEEGMLDNNNKQGIWTVYNDYGAILKLQSYDKAVLMGPSITFNGDGMVRAKENYFNNQFEGLQRYYTNGAHLYLETYYADGKKEGTEKKYFPNGKLQEVATYSNDLRSGTTIIYYDNGNKMIENNYKAGTLDGETIVYYSNGNISEMGAYENGKENGVWKYYYTDGLLKQKGFFKDGIISGPWLDYPHAVPSKKKQK
;
A
#
# COMPACT_ATOMS: atom_id res chain seq x y z
N MET A 1 19.11 -46.47 22.88
CA MET A 1 18.93 -45.03 22.61
C MET A 1 19.98 -44.27 23.38
N LYS A 2 21.03 -43.81 22.73
CA LYS A 2 22.11 -43.06 23.36
C LYS A 2 21.91 -41.57 22.98
N TYR A 3 21.58 -40.72 23.96
CA TYR A 3 21.59 -39.28 23.81
C TYR A 3 23.03 -38.79 23.98
N THR A 4 23.60 -38.25 22.93
CA THR A 4 24.91 -37.60 22.96
C THR A 4 24.73 -36.16 23.37
N PHE A 5 25.18 -35.81 24.56
CA PHE A 5 25.28 -34.41 25.02
C PHE A 5 26.31 -33.68 24.14
N CYS A 6 25.86 -32.60 23.51
CA CYS A 6 26.72 -31.73 22.71
C CYS A 6 27.38 -30.72 23.66
N ASN A 7 28.67 -30.82 23.87
CA ASN A 7 29.47 -29.88 24.65
C ASN A 7 29.46 -28.48 24.00
N ILE A 8 29.00 -27.50 24.77
CA ILE A 8 29.10 -26.08 24.44
C ILE A 8 30.52 -25.63 24.79
N LEU A 9 31.36 -25.41 23.78
CA LEU A 9 32.68 -24.83 23.97
C LEU A 9 32.54 -23.29 23.87
N ALA A 10 32.58 -22.62 25.02
CA ALA A 10 32.64 -21.18 25.12
C ALA A 10 34.05 -20.69 24.69
N LEU A 11 34.12 -19.96 23.59
CA LEU A 11 35.35 -19.27 23.18
C LEU A 11 35.29 -17.83 23.75
N LEU A 12 36.22 -17.56 24.70
CA LEU A 12 36.49 -16.20 25.21
C LEU A 12 37.20 -15.40 24.08
N ILE A 13 36.60 -14.35 23.61
CA ILE A 13 37.22 -13.41 22.68
C ILE A 13 37.52 -12.12 23.45
N SER A 14 38.77 -11.67 23.35
CA SER A 14 39.29 -10.45 23.94
C SER A 14 38.63 -9.20 23.35
N PHE A 15 38.17 -8.30 24.22
CA PHE A 15 37.55 -7.04 23.86
C PHE A 15 38.55 -6.03 23.28
N GLN A 16 38.30 -5.54 22.09
CA GLN A 16 38.76 -4.22 21.64
C GLN A 16 37.55 -3.30 21.52
N LEU A 17 37.55 -2.21 22.27
CA LEU A 17 36.52 -1.20 22.24
C LEU A 17 36.65 -0.35 20.96
N SER A 18 35.96 -0.72 19.94
CA SER A 18 35.46 0.18 18.89
C SER A 18 33.95 -0.04 18.85
N ALA A 19 33.16 0.98 18.43
CA ALA A 19 31.70 0.89 18.32
C ALA A 19 31.27 -0.14 17.25
N GLN A 20 31.76 -1.35 17.38
CA GLN A 20 31.58 -2.47 16.49
C GLN A 20 30.48 -3.39 17.06
N GLN A 21 29.57 -3.75 16.22
CA GLN A 21 28.49 -4.67 16.50
C GLN A 21 29.08 -6.04 16.91
N ASP A 22 28.88 -6.45 18.17
CA ASP A 22 29.42 -7.73 18.67
C ASP A 22 28.66 -8.88 18.01
N THR A 23 29.38 -9.90 17.53
CA THR A 23 28.79 -11.07 16.87
C THR A 23 29.04 -12.33 17.68
N ILE A 24 27.98 -13.04 18.09
CA ILE A 24 28.07 -14.35 18.72
C ILE A 24 27.66 -15.41 17.69
N SER A 25 28.56 -16.35 17.40
CA SER A 25 28.30 -17.50 16.50
C SER A 25 28.04 -18.75 17.35
N VAL A 26 26.86 -19.36 17.23
CA VAL A 26 26.40 -20.46 18.10
C VAL A 26 26.59 -21.87 17.50
N ARG A 27 26.80 -22.02 16.19
CA ARG A 27 27.01 -23.34 15.56
C ARG A 27 27.80 -23.27 14.25
N LYS A 28 28.79 -24.16 14.10
CA LYS A 28 29.48 -24.42 12.82
C LYS A 28 29.09 -25.80 12.29
N THR A 29 28.34 -25.86 11.21
CA THR A 29 28.58 -26.83 10.14
C THR A 29 29.38 -26.08 9.07
N ALA A 30 30.18 -26.74 8.23
CA ALA A 30 31.22 -26.09 7.43
C ALA A 30 30.85 -24.87 6.58
N GLN A 31 29.57 -24.58 6.37
CA GLN A 31 29.07 -23.50 5.54
C GLN A 31 27.97 -22.67 6.23
N LEU A 32 27.08 -23.27 7.05
CA LEU A 32 25.90 -22.62 7.65
C LEU A 32 26.13 -22.36 9.14
N ARG A 33 25.95 -21.12 9.60
CA ARG A 33 26.09 -20.73 11.01
C ARG A 33 24.98 -19.80 11.46
N LEU A 34 24.42 -20.03 12.65
CA LEU A 34 23.57 -19.08 13.34
C LEU A 34 24.45 -17.97 13.93
N VAL A 35 24.05 -16.72 13.71
CA VAL A 35 24.72 -15.54 14.28
C VAL A 35 23.73 -14.63 14.97
N GLN A 36 24.21 -13.96 16.01
CA GLN A 36 23.49 -12.90 16.72
C GLN A 36 24.38 -11.67 16.74
N TYR A 37 23.84 -10.54 16.33
CA TYR A 37 24.52 -9.24 16.46
C TYR A 37 24.01 -8.54 17.69
N LEU A 38 24.93 -8.04 18.53
CA LEU A 38 24.61 -7.36 19.77
C LEU A 38 25.05 -5.90 19.72
N LYS A 39 24.27 -5.07 20.41
CA LYS A 39 24.62 -3.69 20.73
C LYS A 39 24.35 -3.47 22.22
N ASN A 40 25.40 -3.07 22.96
CA ASN A 40 25.32 -2.89 24.42
C ASN A 40 24.79 -4.16 25.14
N GLY A 41 25.22 -5.35 24.73
CA GLY A 41 24.81 -6.63 25.31
C GLY A 41 23.39 -7.10 24.95
N LYS A 42 22.66 -6.37 24.11
CA LYS A 42 21.32 -6.77 23.65
C LYS A 42 21.38 -7.23 22.21
N ILE A 43 20.65 -8.30 21.90
CA ILE A 43 20.52 -8.79 20.52
C ILE A 43 19.73 -7.74 19.71
N THR A 44 20.30 -7.29 18.62
CA THR A 44 19.66 -6.37 17.68
C THR A 44 19.21 -7.06 16.41
N GLU A 45 19.92 -8.13 16.02
CA GLU A 45 19.59 -8.91 14.82
C GLU A 45 20.12 -10.34 14.97
N GLU A 46 19.40 -11.32 14.44
CA GLU A 46 19.87 -12.70 14.39
C GLU A 46 19.36 -13.41 13.13
N GLY A 47 20.09 -14.45 12.71
CA GLY A 47 19.73 -15.27 11.56
C GLY A 47 20.87 -16.19 11.13
N MET A 48 20.68 -16.84 10.00
CA MET A 48 21.67 -17.78 9.45
C MET A 48 22.58 -17.06 8.44
N LEU A 49 23.88 -17.35 8.52
CA LEU A 49 24.83 -17.02 7.46
C LEU A 49 25.26 -18.29 6.73
N ASP A 50 25.26 -18.21 5.41
CA ASP A 50 25.91 -19.18 4.52
C ASP A 50 27.05 -18.49 3.80
N ASN A 51 28.29 -18.97 3.97
CA ASN A 51 29.49 -18.33 3.42
C ASN A 51 29.55 -16.80 3.67
N ASN A 52 29.21 -16.34 4.90
CA ASN A 52 29.09 -14.95 5.34
C ASN A 52 27.94 -14.15 4.69
N ASN A 53 27.06 -14.76 3.91
CA ASN A 53 25.88 -14.14 3.36
C ASN A 53 24.64 -14.48 4.21
N LYS A 54 23.76 -13.52 4.41
CA LYS A 54 22.47 -13.76 5.07
C LYS A 54 21.68 -14.80 4.27
N GLN A 55 21.14 -15.80 5.00
CA GLN A 55 20.38 -16.90 4.41
C GLN A 55 19.15 -17.20 5.28
N GLY A 56 17.99 -17.45 4.64
CA GLY A 56 16.75 -17.76 5.34
C GLY A 56 16.16 -16.56 6.08
N ILE A 57 15.46 -16.81 7.17
CA ILE A 57 14.78 -15.77 7.95
C ILE A 57 15.77 -15.08 8.89
N TRP A 58 15.74 -13.75 8.86
CA TRP A 58 16.45 -12.86 9.78
C TRP A 58 15.46 -12.09 10.63
N THR A 59 15.74 -12.04 11.94
CA THR A 59 14.93 -11.33 12.93
C THR A 59 15.65 -10.07 13.39
N VAL A 60 14.97 -8.94 13.38
CA VAL A 60 15.47 -7.65 13.91
C VAL A 60 14.67 -7.32 15.16
N TYR A 61 15.36 -6.84 16.20
CA TYR A 61 14.80 -6.50 17.50
C TYR A 61 14.95 -5.01 17.80
N ASN A 62 14.07 -4.48 18.66
CA ASN A 62 14.23 -3.17 19.26
C ASN A 62 15.10 -3.23 20.55
N ASP A 63 15.38 -2.08 21.14
CA ASP A 63 16.20 -1.98 22.37
C ASP A 63 15.56 -2.66 23.61
N TYR A 64 14.28 -3.05 23.52
CA TYR A 64 13.53 -3.76 24.57
C TYR A 64 13.46 -5.28 24.31
N GLY A 65 14.05 -5.77 23.19
CA GLY A 65 14.02 -7.18 22.81
C GLY A 65 12.75 -7.63 22.08
N ALA A 66 11.84 -6.71 21.72
CA ALA A 66 10.69 -7.04 20.91
C ALA A 66 11.06 -7.13 19.43
N ILE A 67 10.45 -8.07 18.72
CA ILE A 67 10.66 -8.25 17.27
C ILE A 67 10.09 -7.04 16.54
N LEU A 68 10.94 -6.39 15.76
CA LEU A 68 10.55 -5.31 14.85
C LEU A 68 10.32 -5.81 13.43
N LYS A 69 11.13 -6.80 12.98
CA LYS A 69 11.09 -7.23 11.60
C LYS A 69 11.52 -8.67 11.43
N LEU A 70 10.83 -9.39 10.57
CA LEU A 70 11.24 -10.68 10.01
C LEU A 70 11.48 -10.48 8.52
N GLN A 71 12.64 -10.91 8.01
CA GLN A 71 13.01 -10.72 6.60
C GLN A 71 13.59 -12.02 6.05
N SER A 72 13.23 -12.35 4.82
CA SER A 72 13.77 -13.53 4.13
C SER A 72 14.90 -13.13 3.20
N TYR A 73 16.00 -13.89 3.26
CA TYR A 73 17.19 -13.67 2.45
C TYR A 73 17.62 -14.95 1.72
N ASP A 74 18.10 -14.78 0.49
CA ASP A 74 18.90 -15.77 -0.23
C ASP A 74 20.22 -15.10 -0.65
N LYS A 75 21.35 -15.65 -0.14
CA LYS A 75 22.71 -15.13 -0.41
C LYS A 75 22.84 -13.59 -0.22
N ALA A 76 22.35 -13.09 0.92
CA ALA A 76 22.32 -11.67 1.28
C ALA A 76 21.37 -10.79 0.44
N VAL A 77 20.60 -11.37 -0.47
CA VAL A 77 19.57 -10.66 -1.25
C VAL A 77 18.21 -10.84 -0.57
N LEU A 78 17.43 -9.78 -0.39
CA LEU A 78 16.03 -9.89 0.08
C LEU A 78 15.22 -10.68 -0.96
N MET A 79 14.68 -11.82 -0.51
CA MET A 79 13.98 -12.76 -1.35
C MET A 79 12.82 -13.39 -0.56
N GLY A 80 11.58 -13.16 -0.98
CA GLY A 80 10.38 -13.67 -0.31
C GLY A 80 9.80 -12.71 0.74
N PRO A 81 9.05 -13.21 1.74
CA PRO A 81 8.28 -12.40 2.66
C PRO A 81 9.12 -11.62 3.67
N SER A 82 8.64 -10.41 3.98
CA SER A 82 9.08 -9.56 5.08
C SER A 82 7.87 -9.12 5.89
N ILE A 83 7.97 -9.19 7.22
CA ILE A 83 6.91 -8.74 8.13
C ILE A 83 7.50 -7.71 9.07
N THR A 84 6.87 -6.54 9.14
CA THR A 84 7.24 -5.48 10.08
C THR A 84 6.18 -5.37 11.17
N PHE A 85 6.63 -5.20 12.42
CA PHE A 85 5.79 -5.05 13.60
C PHE A 85 5.95 -3.64 14.20
N ASN A 86 4.96 -3.18 14.97
CA ASN A 86 5.12 -2.03 15.84
C ASN A 86 5.71 -2.45 17.21
N GLY A 87 5.91 -1.46 18.10
CA GLY A 87 6.44 -1.72 19.44
C GLY A 87 5.58 -2.64 20.31
N ASP A 88 4.28 -2.76 20.01
CA ASP A 88 3.32 -3.61 20.70
C ASP A 88 3.21 -5.02 20.10
N GLY A 89 4.05 -5.34 19.10
CA GLY A 89 4.06 -6.63 18.42
C GLY A 89 2.96 -6.81 17.37
N MET A 90 2.19 -5.76 17.04
CA MET A 90 1.18 -5.82 15.99
C MET A 90 1.81 -5.63 14.61
N VAL A 91 1.31 -6.38 13.63
CA VAL A 91 1.78 -6.28 12.23
C VAL A 91 1.49 -4.90 11.66
N ARG A 92 2.52 -4.27 11.08
CA ARG A 92 2.46 -2.98 10.39
C ARG A 92 2.55 -3.12 8.88
N ALA A 93 3.34 -4.09 8.42
CA ALA A 93 3.48 -4.36 7.00
C ALA A 93 3.71 -5.86 6.76
N LYS A 94 3.15 -6.36 5.66
CA LYS A 94 3.50 -7.63 5.03
C LYS A 94 3.94 -7.33 3.62
N GLU A 95 5.20 -7.54 3.36
CA GLU A 95 5.86 -7.20 2.11
C GLU A 95 6.46 -8.45 1.49
N ASN A 96 6.55 -8.47 0.16
CA ASN A 96 7.24 -9.51 -0.56
C ASN A 96 8.33 -8.90 -1.44
N TYR A 97 9.45 -9.58 -1.53
CA TYR A 97 10.63 -9.12 -2.25
C TYR A 97 11.13 -10.18 -3.23
N PHE A 98 11.63 -9.71 -4.35
CA PHE A 98 12.44 -10.46 -5.28
C PHE A 98 13.65 -9.60 -5.67
N ASN A 99 14.86 -10.10 -5.50
CA ASN A 99 16.10 -9.36 -5.78
C ASN A 99 16.15 -7.95 -5.17
N ASN A 100 15.81 -7.82 -3.86
CA ASN A 100 15.74 -6.55 -3.11
C ASN A 100 14.66 -5.56 -3.59
N GLN A 101 13.82 -5.92 -4.55
CA GLN A 101 12.72 -5.09 -5.05
C GLN A 101 11.39 -5.66 -4.56
N PHE A 102 10.38 -4.80 -4.43
CA PHE A 102 9.02 -5.27 -4.15
C PHE A 102 8.51 -6.14 -5.29
N GLU A 103 7.92 -7.27 -4.91
CA GLU A 103 7.33 -8.22 -5.85
C GLU A 103 6.02 -8.79 -5.28
N GLY A 104 4.96 -8.81 -6.09
CA GLY A 104 3.66 -9.31 -5.67
C GLY A 104 2.93 -8.37 -4.72
N LEU A 105 2.03 -8.93 -3.90
CA LEU A 105 1.12 -8.16 -3.05
C LEU A 105 1.80 -7.66 -1.78
N GLN A 106 1.71 -6.36 -1.55
CA GLN A 106 2.12 -5.66 -0.33
C GLN A 106 0.88 -5.25 0.47
N ARG A 107 0.92 -5.40 1.81
CA ARG A 107 -0.16 -5.02 2.72
C ARG A 107 0.35 -4.19 3.88
N TYR A 108 -0.34 -3.10 4.17
CA TYR A 108 0.02 -2.17 5.24
C TYR A 108 -1.15 -1.97 6.20
N TYR A 109 -0.81 -1.92 7.49
CA TYR A 109 -1.79 -1.90 8.58
C TYR A 109 -1.59 -0.69 9.48
N THR A 110 -2.68 -0.16 10.04
CA THR A 110 -2.65 0.88 11.07
C THR A 110 -2.13 0.34 12.40
N ASN A 111 -1.92 1.21 13.39
CA ASN A 111 -1.50 0.79 14.75
C ASN A 111 -2.48 -0.20 15.41
N GLY A 112 -3.77 -0.19 15.06
CA GLY A 112 -4.77 -1.15 15.50
C GLY A 112 -4.85 -2.41 14.63
N ALA A 113 -3.83 -2.70 13.80
CA ALA A 113 -3.77 -3.82 12.87
C ALA A 113 -4.92 -3.84 11.82
N HIS A 114 -5.59 -2.71 11.58
CA HIS A 114 -6.56 -2.59 10.50
C HIS A 114 -5.84 -2.39 9.17
N LEU A 115 -6.19 -3.21 8.18
CA LEU A 115 -5.67 -3.08 6.82
C LEU A 115 -6.10 -1.72 6.25
N TYR A 116 -5.15 -0.90 5.78
CA TYR A 116 -5.46 0.39 5.15
C TYR A 116 -4.99 0.50 3.70
N LEU A 117 -4.03 -0.36 3.29
CA LEU A 117 -3.51 -0.34 1.92
C LEU A 117 -3.11 -1.74 1.48
N GLU A 118 -3.56 -2.13 0.30
CA GLU A 118 -3.04 -3.25 -0.48
C GLU A 118 -2.56 -2.71 -1.83
N THR A 119 -1.38 -3.10 -2.25
CA THR A 119 -0.83 -2.69 -3.54
C THR A 119 0.00 -3.82 -4.14
N TYR A 120 -0.04 -3.98 -5.45
CA TYR A 120 0.70 -5.00 -6.15
C TYR A 120 1.90 -4.41 -6.88
N TYR A 121 3.03 -5.11 -6.84
CA TYR A 121 4.27 -4.74 -7.50
C TYR A 121 4.75 -5.85 -8.43
N ALA A 122 5.33 -5.46 -9.55
CA ALA A 122 6.12 -6.31 -10.42
C ALA A 122 7.44 -5.58 -10.74
N ASP A 123 8.57 -6.25 -10.57
CA ASP A 123 9.91 -5.68 -10.81
C ASP A 123 10.13 -4.33 -10.10
N GLY A 124 9.67 -4.20 -8.84
CA GLY A 124 9.82 -3.01 -8.02
C GLY A 124 8.88 -1.85 -8.35
N LYS A 125 7.99 -1.98 -9.34
CA LYS A 125 7.03 -0.97 -9.75
C LYS A 125 5.61 -1.36 -9.42
N LYS A 126 4.76 -0.39 -9.11
CA LYS A 126 3.32 -0.65 -8.96
C LYS A 126 2.75 -1.15 -10.28
N GLU A 127 2.08 -2.31 -10.21
CA GLU A 127 1.44 -2.96 -11.33
C GLU A 127 0.10 -3.57 -10.87
N GLY A 128 -0.98 -3.43 -11.66
CA GLY A 128 -2.29 -3.95 -11.29
C GLY A 128 -3.02 -3.09 -10.25
N THR A 129 -3.78 -3.72 -9.35
CA THR A 129 -4.73 -3.04 -8.47
C THR A 129 -4.11 -2.61 -7.15
N GLU A 130 -4.32 -1.34 -6.77
CA GLU A 130 -4.13 -0.80 -5.42
C GLU A 130 -5.51 -0.58 -4.78
N LYS A 131 -5.66 -0.96 -3.51
CA LYS A 131 -6.87 -0.72 -2.70
C LYS A 131 -6.51 0.01 -1.42
N LYS A 132 -7.24 1.09 -1.14
CA LYS A 132 -7.19 1.76 0.16
C LYS A 132 -8.50 1.52 0.90
N TYR A 133 -8.41 1.50 2.22
CA TYR A 133 -9.54 1.23 3.09
C TYR A 133 -9.71 2.32 4.14
N PHE A 134 -10.95 2.64 4.46
CA PHE A 134 -11.29 3.45 5.62
C PHE A 134 -10.99 2.71 6.94
N PRO A 135 -10.90 3.41 8.09
CA PRO A 135 -10.74 2.76 9.39
C PRO A 135 -11.83 1.74 9.75
N ASN A 136 -13.02 1.88 9.17
CA ASN A 136 -14.13 0.94 9.35
C ASN A 136 -14.04 -0.30 8.44
N GLY A 137 -12.94 -0.44 7.68
CA GLY A 137 -12.67 -1.56 6.78
C GLY A 137 -13.34 -1.51 5.41
N LYS A 138 -14.19 -0.49 5.14
CA LYS A 138 -14.78 -0.30 3.82
C LYS A 138 -13.75 0.24 2.82
N LEU A 139 -13.95 -0.05 1.55
CA LEU A 139 -13.13 0.51 0.47
C LEU A 139 -13.23 2.04 0.45
N GLN A 140 -12.08 2.70 0.36
CA GLN A 140 -11.93 4.14 0.16
C GLN A 140 -11.55 4.46 -1.28
N GLU A 141 -10.65 3.68 -1.87
CA GLU A 141 -10.17 3.86 -3.24
C GLU A 141 -9.78 2.50 -3.84
N VAL A 142 -10.11 2.32 -5.11
CA VAL A 142 -9.56 1.25 -5.95
C VAL A 142 -8.97 1.93 -7.17
N ALA A 143 -7.67 1.72 -7.40
CA ALA A 143 -6.95 2.29 -8.53
C ALA A 143 -6.17 1.19 -9.27
N THR A 144 -6.02 1.32 -10.56
CA THR A 144 -5.16 0.44 -11.36
C THR A 144 -3.89 1.19 -11.74
N TYR A 145 -2.78 0.48 -11.70
CA TYR A 145 -1.45 1.00 -12.05
C TYR A 145 -0.79 0.15 -13.13
N SER A 146 0.00 0.79 -13.95
CA SER A 146 0.96 0.14 -14.84
C SER A 146 2.26 0.94 -14.81
N ASN A 147 3.38 0.28 -14.47
CA ASN A 147 4.70 0.90 -14.33
C ASN A 147 4.68 2.18 -13.45
N ASP A 148 4.12 2.11 -12.23
CA ASP A 148 3.95 3.20 -11.25
C ASP A 148 2.94 4.30 -11.66
N LEU A 149 2.42 4.27 -12.86
CA LEU A 149 1.47 5.27 -13.36
C LEU A 149 0.04 4.74 -13.26
N ARG A 150 -0.91 5.59 -12.85
CA ARG A 150 -2.33 5.25 -12.91
C ARG A 150 -2.73 4.93 -14.35
N SER A 151 -3.43 3.80 -14.55
CA SER A 151 -3.85 3.32 -15.86
C SER A 151 -5.19 2.61 -15.74
N GLY A 152 -6.16 3.01 -16.57
CA GLY A 152 -7.54 2.51 -16.45
C GLY A 152 -8.34 3.21 -15.37
N THR A 153 -9.38 2.54 -14.84
CA THR A 153 -10.35 3.15 -13.93
C THR A 153 -9.83 3.27 -12.50
N THR A 154 -10.04 4.43 -11.89
CA THR A 154 -9.92 4.67 -10.45
C THR A 154 -11.29 5.00 -9.90
N ILE A 155 -11.69 4.33 -8.80
CA ILE A 155 -12.95 4.57 -8.10
C ILE A 155 -12.64 5.00 -6.67
N ILE A 156 -13.19 6.14 -6.26
CA ILE A 156 -13.16 6.63 -4.89
C ILE A 156 -14.57 6.47 -4.30
N TYR A 157 -14.65 6.10 -3.03
CA TYR A 157 -15.90 5.85 -2.33
C TYR A 157 -16.09 6.80 -1.16
N TYR A 158 -17.34 7.08 -0.84
CA TYR A 158 -17.74 7.64 0.44
C TYR A 158 -17.61 6.59 1.55
N ASP A 159 -17.56 7.03 2.81
CA ASP A 159 -17.51 6.15 3.98
C ASP A 159 -18.79 5.30 4.18
N ASN A 160 -19.93 5.74 3.60
CA ASN A 160 -21.15 4.94 3.53
C ASN A 160 -21.07 3.78 2.53
N GLY A 161 -20.05 3.77 1.65
CA GLY A 161 -19.79 2.74 0.64
C GLY A 161 -20.31 3.07 -0.77
N ASN A 162 -21.02 4.18 -0.95
CA ASN A 162 -21.41 4.65 -2.27
C ASN A 162 -20.19 5.20 -3.02
N LYS A 163 -20.20 5.10 -4.34
CA LYS A 163 -19.17 5.72 -5.18
C LYS A 163 -19.21 7.23 -5.01
N MET A 164 -18.02 7.85 -4.97
CA MET A 164 -17.84 9.29 -4.96
C MET A 164 -17.37 9.80 -6.32
N ILE A 165 -16.36 9.15 -6.90
CA ILE A 165 -15.76 9.50 -8.17
C ILE A 165 -15.37 8.24 -8.92
N GLU A 166 -15.62 8.19 -10.21
CA GLU A 166 -15.01 7.27 -11.17
C GLU A 166 -14.24 8.09 -12.20
N ASN A 167 -12.94 7.84 -12.28
CA ASN A 167 -12.04 8.49 -13.23
C ASN A 167 -11.34 7.45 -14.10
N ASN A 168 -11.07 7.79 -15.34
CA ASN A 168 -10.22 6.99 -16.21
C ASN A 168 -8.87 7.68 -16.44
N TYR A 169 -7.81 6.87 -16.37
CA TYR A 169 -6.42 7.32 -16.53
C TYR A 169 -5.72 6.59 -17.65
N LYS A 170 -4.87 7.30 -18.36
CA LYS A 170 -3.92 6.74 -19.33
C LYS A 170 -2.53 7.29 -19.02
N ALA A 171 -1.60 6.40 -18.68
CA ALA A 171 -0.23 6.75 -18.31
C ALA A 171 -0.13 7.90 -17.29
N GLY A 172 -0.94 7.84 -16.22
CA GLY A 172 -0.94 8.80 -15.12
C GLY A 172 -1.79 10.06 -15.34
N THR A 173 -2.32 10.27 -16.55
CA THR A 173 -3.12 11.44 -16.91
C THR A 173 -4.60 11.08 -17.02
N LEU A 174 -5.50 11.95 -16.58
CA LEU A 174 -6.95 11.79 -16.78
C LEU A 174 -7.23 11.74 -18.28
N ASP A 175 -7.85 10.64 -18.73
CA ASP A 175 -8.17 10.41 -20.15
C ASP A 175 -9.34 9.42 -20.23
N GLY A 176 -10.49 9.88 -20.73
CA GLY A 176 -11.74 9.13 -20.78
C GLY A 176 -12.82 9.71 -19.87
N GLU A 177 -13.88 8.93 -19.65
CA GLU A 177 -15.04 9.37 -18.86
C GLU A 177 -14.68 9.60 -17.39
N THR A 178 -15.31 10.61 -16.80
CA THR A 178 -15.35 10.88 -15.37
C THR A 178 -16.81 11.00 -14.91
N ILE A 179 -17.11 10.42 -13.76
CA ILE A 179 -18.43 10.52 -13.12
C ILE A 179 -18.21 10.83 -11.65
N VAL A 180 -18.88 11.88 -11.18
CA VAL A 180 -18.93 12.24 -9.76
C VAL A 180 -20.34 11.99 -9.25
N TYR A 181 -20.44 11.48 -8.04
CA TYR A 181 -21.70 11.13 -7.40
C TYR A 181 -21.92 11.92 -6.13
N TYR A 182 -23.15 12.19 -5.82
CA TYR A 182 -23.56 12.59 -4.49
C TYR A 182 -23.47 11.41 -3.51
N SER A 183 -23.43 11.69 -2.22
CA SER A 183 -23.37 10.65 -1.17
C SER A 183 -24.61 9.74 -1.12
N ASN A 184 -25.73 10.15 -1.72
CA ASN A 184 -26.92 9.32 -1.90
C ASN A 184 -26.84 8.37 -3.09
N GLY A 185 -25.76 8.41 -3.89
CA GLY A 185 -25.50 7.55 -5.03
C GLY A 185 -25.97 8.10 -6.39
N ASN A 186 -26.69 9.22 -6.40
CA ASN A 186 -27.07 9.88 -7.65
C ASN A 186 -25.87 10.59 -8.28
N ILE A 187 -25.83 10.65 -9.61
CA ILE A 187 -24.78 11.38 -10.34
C ILE A 187 -24.91 12.87 -10.03
N SER A 188 -23.79 13.54 -9.70
CA SER A 188 -23.70 14.99 -9.56
C SER A 188 -23.15 15.67 -10.81
N GLU A 189 -22.16 15.05 -11.44
CA GLU A 189 -21.60 15.51 -12.71
C GLU A 189 -21.02 14.35 -13.51
N MET A 190 -20.97 14.51 -14.82
CA MET A 190 -20.29 13.59 -15.70
C MET A 190 -19.78 14.32 -16.97
N GLY A 191 -18.66 13.82 -17.48
CA GLY A 191 -18.05 14.31 -18.69
C GLY A 191 -16.88 13.43 -19.10
N ALA A 192 -16.00 13.97 -19.90
CA ALA A 192 -14.78 13.28 -20.30
C ALA A 192 -13.56 14.21 -20.24
N TYR A 193 -12.42 13.61 -19.95
CA TYR A 193 -11.12 14.24 -20.09
C TYR A 193 -10.40 13.68 -21.31
N GLU A 194 -9.64 14.54 -21.96
CA GLU A 194 -8.66 14.17 -22.99
C GLU A 194 -7.33 14.83 -22.64
N ASN A 195 -6.29 14.01 -22.42
CA ASN A 195 -4.97 14.50 -21.99
C ASN A 195 -5.02 15.45 -20.78
N GLY A 196 -5.85 15.15 -19.78
CA GLY A 196 -5.99 15.88 -18.53
C GLY A 196 -6.84 17.16 -18.60
N LYS A 197 -7.51 17.43 -19.72
CA LYS A 197 -8.37 18.59 -19.93
C LYS A 197 -9.80 18.15 -20.20
N GLU A 198 -10.78 18.90 -19.67
CA GLU A 198 -12.18 18.63 -19.98
C GLU A 198 -12.40 18.74 -21.50
N ASN A 199 -13.07 17.72 -22.06
CA ASN A 199 -13.38 17.68 -23.48
C ASN A 199 -14.75 17.04 -23.71
N GLY A 200 -15.50 17.56 -24.69
CA GLY A 200 -16.83 17.05 -25.01
C GLY A 200 -17.95 17.60 -24.11
N VAL A 201 -19.05 16.86 -24.05
CA VAL A 201 -20.25 17.27 -23.31
C VAL A 201 -20.09 16.99 -21.83
N TRP A 202 -20.30 18.02 -21.01
CA TRP A 202 -20.39 17.92 -19.57
C TRP A 202 -21.81 18.15 -19.10
N LYS A 203 -22.25 17.36 -18.10
CA LYS A 203 -23.59 17.40 -17.51
C LYS A 203 -23.48 17.48 -16.01
N TYR A 204 -24.30 18.34 -15.41
CA TYR A 204 -24.44 18.51 -13.98
C TYR A 204 -25.88 18.19 -13.57
N TYR A 205 -26.05 17.61 -12.42
CA TYR A 205 -27.34 17.13 -11.97
C TYR A 205 -27.67 17.69 -10.58
N TYR A 206 -28.93 17.77 -10.26
CA TYR A 206 -29.40 17.98 -8.90
C TYR A 206 -29.28 16.70 -8.06
N THR A 207 -29.39 16.84 -6.73
CA THR A 207 -29.29 15.69 -5.80
C THR A 207 -30.37 14.64 -5.97
N ASP A 208 -31.48 14.98 -6.59
CA ASP A 208 -32.58 14.06 -6.96
C ASP A 208 -32.36 13.38 -8.33
N GLY A 209 -31.25 13.69 -9.01
CA GLY A 209 -30.87 13.12 -10.30
C GLY A 209 -31.42 13.85 -11.54
N LEU A 210 -32.19 14.92 -11.36
CA LEU A 210 -32.64 15.73 -12.49
C LEU A 210 -31.46 16.50 -13.09
N LEU A 211 -31.45 16.63 -14.43
CA LEU A 211 -30.44 17.44 -15.13
C LEU A 211 -30.55 18.88 -14.73
N LYS A 212 -29.44 19.46 -14.25
CA LYS A 212 -29.33 20.86 -13.81
C LYS A 212 -28.76 21.76 -14.91
N GLN A 213 -27.68 21.26 -15.55
CA GLN A 213 -26.93 22.03 -16.53
C GLN A 213 -26.21 21.13 -17.49
N LYS A 214 -26.01 21.53 -18.72
CA LYS A 214 -25.09 20.91 -19.66
C LYS A 214 -24.39 21.94 -20.53
N GLY A 215 -23.17 21.65 -20.91
CA GLY A 215 -22.38 22.46 -21.80
C GLY A 215 -21.30 21.66 -22.49
N PHE A 216 -20.47 22.32 -23.22
CA PHE A 216 -19.40 21.71 -23.98
C PHE A 216 -18.05 22.34 -23.59
N PHE A 217 -17.04 21.49 -23.33
CA PHE A 217 -15.66 21.90 -23.17
C PHE A 217 -14.83 21.45 -24.37
N LYS A 218 -13.85 22.26 -24.72
CA LYS A 218 -12.78 21.90 -25.65
C LYS A 218 -11.45 22.32 -25.04
N ASP A 219 -10.57 21.37 -24.84
CA ASP A 219 -9.23 21.58 -24.26
C ASP A 219 -9.25 22.32 -22.90
N GLY A 220 -10.25 22.03 -22.05
CA GLY A 220 -10.44 22.65 -20.74
C GLY A 220 -11.11 24.03 -20.77
N ILE A 221 -11.56 24.49 -21.94
CA ILE A 221 -12.20 25.78 -22.11
C ILE A 221 -13.68 25.60 -22.51
N ILE A 222 -14.57 26.35 -21.87
CA ILE A 222 -16.00 26.37 -22.25
C ILE A 222 -16.11 26.74 -23.72
N SER A 223 -16.80 25.90 -24.50
CA SER A 223 -16.99 26.09 -25.93
C SER A 223 -18.49 26.00 -26.26
N GLY A 224 -19.07 27.15 -26.58
CA GLY A 224 -20.49 27.26 -26.90
C GLY A 224 -21.38 27.54 -25.67
N PRO A 225 -22.70 27.55 -25.89
CA PRO A 225 -23.66 27.91 -24.85
C PRO A 225 -23.80 26.80 -23.81
N TRP A 226 -23.94 27.19 -22.54
CA TRP A 226 -24.42 26.34 -21.47
C TRP A 226 -25.94 26.40 -21.40
N LEU A 227 -26.56 25.24 -21.23
CA LEU A 227 -28.00 25.10 -21.10
C LEU A 227 -28.35 24.83 -19.65
N ASP A 228 -29.13 25.71 -19.05
CA ASP A 228 -29.63 25.57 -17.68
C ASP A 228 -31.03 24.91 -17.68
N TYR A 229 -31.23 24.00 -16.74
CA TYR A 229 -32.51 23.35 -16.51
C TYR A 229 -32.96 23.65 -15.07
N PRO A 230 -33.73 24.71 -14.85
CA PRO A 230 -34.17 25.10 -13.52
C PRO A 230 -34.91 23.94 -12.83
N HIS A 231 -34.61 23.71 -11.56
CA HIS A 231 -35.33 22.73 -10.76
C HIS A 231 -36.79 23.18 -10.59
N ALA A 232 -37.76 22.42 -11.06
CA ALA A 232 -39.17 22.74 -10.91
C ALA A 232 -39.52 22.66 -9.42
N VAL A 233 -39.74 23.83 -8.79
CA VAL A 233 -40.33 23.89 -7.45
C VAL A 233 -41.79 23.46 -7.55
N PRO A 234 -42.24 22.40 -6.86
CA PRO A 234 -43.64 22.03 -6.87
C PRO A 234 -44.48 23.23 -6.41
N SER A 235 -45.33 23.77 -7.27
CA SER A 235 -46.26 24.82 -6.88
C SER A 235 -47.10 24.32 -5.70
N LYS A 236 -47.02 25.01 -4.55
CA LYS A 236 -47.95 24.74 -3.43
C LYS A 236 -49.36 24.80 -3.99
N LYS A 237 -50.06 23.66 -4.08
CA LYS A 237 -51.48 23.63 -4.37
C LYS A 237 -52.15 24.55 -3.34
N LYS A 238 -52.71 25.67 -3.79
CA LYS A 238 -53.59 26.48 -2.95
C LYS A 238 -54.74 25.54 -2.55
N GLN A 239 -54.75 25.17 -1.28
CA GLN A 239 -55.98 24.55 -0.72
C GLN A 239 -57.07 25.63 -0.80
N LYS A 240 -58.13 25.28 -1.52
CA LYS A 240 -59.39 26.02 -1.51
C LYS A 240 -60.21 25.57 -0.31
#